data_7502e45579628450c7a29b841d62a817
#
_entry.id   7502e45579628450c7a29b841d62a817
#
_cell.length_a   1.000
_cell.length_b   1.000
_cell.length_c   1.000
_cell.angle_alpha   90.00
_cell.angle_beta   90.00
_cell.angle_gamma   90.00
#
_symmetry.space_group_name_H-M   'P 1'
#
loop_
_entity.id
_entity.type
_entity.pdbx_description
1 polymer ?
#
loop_
_entity_poly.entity_id
_entity_poly.type
_entity_poly.pdbx_seq_one_letter_code
_entity_poly.pdbx_strand_id
1 'polypeptide(L)'
;MPYLMIVALNVLLQAVAAAYWAGGFAATVVAINRIVQTFFDRSDFLFPDHWYRPAFLYLCICIFFVVILPGQAIISLLWLIVTKWIIIGRRREGKYNWDQSSYCQRWQTHLTLQKPTMQGYGGYIFHNLSGTVFAVWFLRALGARIGKDCAIWAGGKPSLTLTEPDLVTMGDNVSIDDCSVVAHINSRGQFSLNRLRIGDGCAMRTGSRLLSGASMESQSMLLEHTLVASGEITESWAVYGGWP
;
A
#
# COMPACT_ATOMS: atom_id res chain seq x y z
N MET A 1 17.99 -12.51 -12.21
CA MET A 1 16.94 -12.86 -13.20
C MET A 1 17.24 -12.22 -14.54
N PRO A 2 17.11 -12.93 -15.67
CA PRO A 2 17.27 -12.30 -16.97
C PRO A 2 16.22 -11.18 -17.15
N TYR A 3 16.61 -10.07 -17.74
CA TYR A 3 15.76 -8.90 -17.93
C TYR A 3 14.43 -9.24 -18.62
N LEU A 4 14.47 -10.08 -19.65
CA LEU A 4 13.27 -10.55 -20.37
C LEU A 4 12.27 -11.29 -19.46
N MET A 5 12.74 -12.03 -18.48
CA MET A 5 11.88 -12.73 -17.54
C MET A 5 11.15 -11.76 -16.59
N ILE A 6 11.82 -10.68 -16.19
CA ILE A 6 11.20 -9.61 -15.39
C ILE A 6 10.12 -8.89 -16.20
N VAL A 7 10.40 -8.58 -17.47
CA VAL A 7 9.44 -7.95 -18.39
C VAL A 7 8.23 -8.87 -18.60
N ALA A 8 8.45 -10.15 -18.92
CA ALA A 8 7.37 -11.12 -19.12
C ALA A 8 6.50 -11.27 -17.85
N LEU A 9 7.13 -11.36 -16.67
CA LEU A 9 6.41 -11.42 -15.40
C LEU A 9 5.58 -10.15 -15.16
N ASN A 10 6.11 -8.97 -15.45
CA ASN A 10 5.35 -7.72 -15.30
C ASN A 10 4.13 -7.69 -16.24
N VAL A 11 4.28 -8.09 -17.49
CA VAL A 11 3.16 -8.16 -18.45
C VAL A 11 2.08 -9.15 -18.00
N LEU A 12 2.51 -10.35 -17.55
CA LEU A 12 1.59 -11.35 -17.03
C LEU A 12 0.83 -10.85 -15.81
N LEU A 13 1.53 -10.22 -14.85
CA LEU A 13 0.91 -9.68 -13.65
C LEU A 13 -0.07 -8.55 -13.94
N GLN A 14 0.24 -7.69 -14.91
CA GLN A 14 -0.69 -6.66 -15.35
C GLN A 14 -1.94 -7.25 -16.00
N ALA A 15 -1.79 -8.29 -16.83
CA ALA A 15 -2.92 -9.00 -17.43
C ALA A 15 -3.81 -9.67 -16.37
N VAL A 16 -3.19 -10.35 -15.38
CA VAL A 16 -3.91 -10.95 -14.24
C VAL A 16 -4.64 -9.89 -13.42
N ALA A 17 -4.00 -8.75 -13.14
CA ALA A 17 -4.63 -7.66 -12.41
C ALA A 17 -5.80 -7.05 -13.19
N ALA A 18 -5.65 -6.84 -14.48
CA ALA A 18 -6.74 -6.35 -15.34
C ALA A 18 -7.92 -7.34 -15.33
N ALA A 19 -7.65 -8.64 -15.48
CA ALA A 19 -8.67 -9.69 -15.39
C ALA A 19 -9.34 -9.74 -14.03
N TYR A 20 -8.58 -9.57 -12.94
CA TYR A 20 -9.12 -9.52 -11.58
C TYR A 20 -10.07 -8.34 -11.38
N TRP A 21 -9.66 -7.12 -11.77
CA TRP A 21 -10.48 -5.92 -11.59
C TRP A 21 -11.71 -5.91 -12.52
N ALA A 22 -11.54 -6.28 -13.78
CA ALA A 22 -12.64 -6.37 -14.75
C ALA A 22 -13.58 -7.55 -14.45
N GLY A 23 -13.06 -8.66 -13.92
CA GLY A 23 -13.82 -9.86 -13.62
C GLY A 23 -14.93 -9.63 -12.58
N GLY A 24 -14.71 -8.77 -11.60
CA GLY A 24 -15.72 -8.38 -10.63
C GLY A 24 -16.92 -7.68 -11.27
N PHE A 25 -16.68 -6.79 -12.22
CA PHE A 25 -17.74 -6.15 -12.99
C PHE A 25 -18.50 -7.18 -13.84
N ALA A 26 -17.80 -7.99 -14.61
CA ALA A 26 -18.39 -9.03 -15.43
C ALA A 26 -19.23 -10.03 -14.61
N ALA A 27 -18.70 -10.48 -13.46
CA ALA A 27 -19.42 -11.37 -12.54
C ALA A 27 -20.68 -10.72 -11.99
N THR A 28 -20.62 -9.43 -11.67
CA THR A 28 -21.79 -8.66 -11.19
C THR A 28 -22.89 -8.62 -12.26
N VAL A 29 -22.52 -8.29 -13.50
CA VAL A 29 -23.47 -8.26 -14.63
C VAL A 29 -24.11 -9.64 -14.85
N VAL A 30 -23.29 -10.70 -14.87
CA VAL A 30 -23.79 -12.07 -15.05
C VAL A 30 -24.70 -12.50 -13.90
N ALA A 31 -24.32 -12.24 -12.65
CA ALA A 31 -25.12 -12.61 -11.49
C ALA A 31 -26.49 -11.91 -11.50
N ILE A 32 -26.49 -10.62 -11.80
CA ILE A 32 -27.72 -9.84 -11.84
C ILE A 32 -28.60 -10.27 -13.02
N ASN A 33 -27.99 -10.50 -14.19
CA ASN A 33 -28.75 -11.03 -15.33
C ASN A 33 -29.44 -12.36 -14.99
N ARG A 34 -28.74 -13.29 -14.31
CA ARG A 34 -29.33 -14.55 -13.84
C ARG A 34 -30.44 -14.35 -12.82
N ILE A 35 -30.28 -13.45 -11.87
CA ILE A 35 -31.30 -13.12 -10.88
C ILE A 35 -32.55 -12.60 -11.59
N VAL A 36 -32.40 -11.68 -12.55
CA VAL A 36 -33.52 -11.13 -13.31
C VAL A 36 -34.22 -12.20 -14.13
N GLN A 37 -33.46 -13.06 -14.81
CA GLN A 37 -34.04 -14.17 -15.58
C GLN A 37 -34.85 -15.13 -14.69
N THR A 38 -34.31 -15.44 -13.49
CA THR A 38 -35.00 -16.40 -12.58
C THR A 38 -36.24 -15.83 -11.95
N PHE A 39 -36.22 -14.57 -11.55
CA PHE A 39 -37.38 -13.98 -10.79
C PHE A 39 -38.38 -13.27 -11.68
N PHE A 40 -38.00 -12.84 -12.88
CA PHE A 40 -38.88 -12.06 -13.76
C PHE A 40 -39.19 -12.73 -15.09
N ASP A 41 -38.73 -13.98 -15.28
CA ASP A 41 -38.99 -14.82 -16.48
C ASP A 41 -38.78 -14.09 -17.82
N ARG A 42 -37.65 -13.32 -17.92
CA ARG A 42 -37.37 -12.49 -19.10
C ARG A 42 -35.97 -12.73 -19.64
N SER A 43 -35.90 -13.02 -20.94
CA SER A 43 -34.70 -13.46 -21.60
C SER A 43 -33.65 -12.36 -21.93
N ASP A 44 -34.00 -11.07 -21.98
CA ASP A 44 -33.13 -10.04 -22.51
C ASP A 44 -33.04 -8.79 -21.62
N PHE A 45 -32.21 -8.89 -20.58
CA PHE A 45 -31.98 -7.78 -19.64
C PHE A 45 -31.18 -6.61 -20.25
N LEU A 46 -30.28 -6.85 -21.19
CA LEU A 46 -29.37 -5.83 -21.70
C LEU A 46 -29.93 -4.95 -22.82
N PHE A 47 -31.14 -5.29 -23.35
CA PHE A 47 -31.75 -4.54 -24.46
C PHE A 47 -32.95 -3.68 -24.01
N PRO A 48 -33.01 -2.41 -24.45
CA PRO A 48 -33.78 -1.37 -23.76
C PRO A 48 -35.20 -1.18 -24.25
N ASP A 49 -36.07 -2.19 -24.18
CA ASP A 49 -37.48 -1.99 -24.59
C ASP A 49 -38.40 -1.47 -23.46
N HIS A 50 -37.88 -1.38 -22.22
CA HIS A 50 -38.70 -0.94 -21.08
C HIS A 50 -37.93 0.06 -20.19
N TRP A 51 -38.63 1.06 -19.69
CA TRP A 51 -38.10 2.17 -18.87
C TRP A 51 -37.38 1.74 -17.58
N TYR A 52 -37.72 0.61 -16.98
CA TYR A 52 -37.13 0.12 -15.75
C TYR A 52 -35.74 -0.51 -15.95
N ARG A 53 -35.35 -0.84 -17.18
CA ARG A 53 -34.03 -1.45 -17.47
C ARG A 53 -32.86 -0.53 -17.20
N PRO A 54 -32.89 0.76 -17.56
CA PRO A 54 -31.83 1.70 -17.17
C PRO A 54 -31.70 1.84 -15.65
N ALA A 55 -32.82 1.87 -14.91
CA ALA A 55 -32.79 1.95 -13.46
C ALA A 55 -32.14 0.72 -12.82
N PHE A 56 -32.41 -0.46 -13.38
CA PHE A 56 -31.82 -1.70 -12.90
C PHE A 56 -30.33 -1.81 -13.24
N LEU A 57 -29.93 -1.39 -14.44
CA LEU A 57 -28.51 -1.29 -14.79
C LEU A 57 -27.77 -0.31 -13.86
N TYR A 58 -28.39 0.82 -13.55
CA TYR A 58 -27.86 1.76 -12.59
C TYR A 58 -27.68 1.14 -11.20
N LEU A 59 -28.68 0.38 -10.73
CA LEU A 59 -28.58 -0.37 -9.48
C LEU A 59 -27.41 -1.37 -9.49
N CYS A 60 -27.20 -2.08 -10.60
CA CYS A 60 -26.08 -2.99 -10.78
C CYS A 60 -24.73 -2.28 -10.65
N ILE A 61 -24.62 -1.13 -11.30
CA ILE A 61 -23.44 -0.28 -11.23
C ILE A 61 -23.21 0.18 -9.79
N CYS A 62 -24.25 0.61 -9.08
CA CYS A 62 -24.15 0.99 -7.67
C CYS A 62 -23.69 -0.17 -6.79
N ILE A 63 -24.24 -1.36 -6.95
CA ILE A 63 -23.84 -2.56 -6.19
C ILE A 63 -22.37 -2.90 -6.49
N PHE A 64 -21.95 -2.81 -7.74
CA PHE A 64 -20.57 -3.04 -8.11
C PHE A 64 -19.64 -2.06 -7.38
N PHE A 65 -19.89 -0.76 -7.47
CA PHE A 65 -19.00 0.26 -6.87
C PHE A 65 -19.03 0.27 -5.35
N VAL A 66 -20.18 -0.02 -4.72
CA VAL A 66 -20.34 0.08 -3.25
C VAL A 66 -19.97 -1.23 -2.54
N VAL A 67 -20.15 -2.39 -3.17
CA VAL A 67 -19.96 -3.68 -2.51
C VAL A 67 -18.81 -4.48 -3.13
N ILE A 68 -18.89 -4.73 -4.44
CA ILE A 68 -17.97 -5.68 -5.10
C ILE A 68 -16.57 -5.09 -5.19
N LEU A 69 -16.44 -3.87 -5.66
CA LEU A 69 -15.15 -3.23 -5.84
C LEU A 69 -14.39 -2.99 -4.53
N PRO A 70 -15.01 -2.48 -3.44
CA PRO A 70 -14.36 -2.44 -2.13
C PRO A 70 -13.98 -3.82 -1.61
N GLY A 71 -14.84 -4.84 -1.79
CA GLY A 71 -14.51 -6.22 -1.44
C GLY A 71 -13.27 -6.74 -2.17
N GLN A 72 -13.19 -6.54 -3.49
CA GLN A 72 -12.00 -6.87 -4.28
C GLN A 72 -10.75 -6.11 -3.78
N ALA A 73 -10.90 -4.84 -3.45
CA ALA A 73 -9.79 -4.04 -2.93
C ALA A 73 -9.29 -4.57 -1.59
N ILE A 74 -10.15 -4.95 -0.66
CA ILE A 74 -9.76 -5.58 0.61
C ILE A 74 -9.04 -6.91 0.35
N ILE A 75 -9.54 -7.76 -0.54
CA ILE A 75 -8.89 -9.02 -0.92
C ILE A 75 -7.50 -8.75 -1.50
N SER A 76 -7.34 -7.71 -2.31
CA SER A 76 -6.05 -7.34 -2.88
C SER A 76 -5.05 -6.85 -1.82
N LEU A 77 -5.49 -6.16 -0.78
CA LEU A 77 -4.65 -5.79 0.36
C LEU A 77 -4.24 -7.02 1.19
N LEU A 78 -5.16 -7.97 1.40
CA LEU A 78 -4.83 -9.25 2.05
C LEU A 78 -3.82 -10.04 1.23
N TRP A 79 -3.97 -10.10 -0.09
CA TRP A 79 -3.00 -10.70 -0.99
C TRP A 79 -1.61 -10.07 -0.85
N LEU A 80 -1.53 -8.75 -0.68
CA LEU A 80 -0.28 -8.05 -0.44
C LEU A 80 0.40 -8.52 0.86
N ILE A 81 -0.36 -8.68 1.94
CA ILE A 81 0.16 -9.20 3.20
C ILE A 81 0.68 -10.63 3.02
N VAL A 82 -0.11 -11.50 2.41
CA VAL A 82 0.26 -12.92 2.18
C VAL A 82 1.52 -13.04 1.33
N THR A 83 1.58 -12.32 0.20
CA THR A 83 2.75 -12.35 -0.70
C THR A 83 4.00 -11.79 -0.03
N LYS A 84 3.87 -10.74 0.80
CA LYS A 84 4.99 -10.24 1.59
C LYS A 84 5.58 -11.32 2.49
N TRP A 85 4.74 -12.03 3.23
CA TRP A 85 5.21 -13.03 4.18
C TRP A 85 5.75 -14.28 3.50
N ILE A 86 5.20 -14.71 2.37
CA ILE A 86 5.68 -15.87 1.60
C ILE A 86 7.00 -15.55 0.89
N ILE A 87 7.11 -14.39 0.22
CA ILE A 87 8.24 -14.08 -0.65
C ILE A 87 9.42 -13.51 0.14
N ILE A 88 9.16 -12.55 1.02
CA ILE A 88 10.21 -11.83 1.74
C ILE A 88 10.40 -12.41 3.15
N GLY A 89 9.30 -12.75 3.82
CA GLY A 89 9.32 -13.07 5.23
C GLY A 89 9.61 -11.84 6.09
N ARG A 90 10.33 -12.03 7.19
CA ARG A 90 10.76 -10.96 8.09
C ARG A 90 12.08 -10.36 7.61
N ARG A 91 12.09 -9.08 7.33
CA ARG A 91 13.30 -8.36 6.94
C ARG A 91 14.24 -8.21 8.13
N ARG A 92 15.53 -8.21 7.82
CA ARG A 92 16.60 -8.00 8.80
C ARG A 92 17.53 -6.91 8.29
N GLU A 93 18.11 -6.18 9.21
CA GLU A 93 19.18 -5.24 8.90
C GLU A 93 20.35 -5.96 8.26
N GLY A 94 21.03 -5.29 7.37
CA GLY A 94 22.21 -5.85 6.69
C GLY A 94 22.54 -5.17 5.38
N LYS A 95 23.69 -5.57 4.85
CA LYS A 95 24.16 -5.15 3.53
C LYS A 95 24.11 -6.34 2.58
N TYR A 96 23.53 -6.13 1.43
CA TYR A 96 23.31 -7.15 0.42
C TYR A 96 23.95 -6.70 -0.90
N ASN A 97 24.61 -7.59 -1.61
CA ASN A 97 25.04 -7.31 -2.98
C ASN A 97 23.83 -7.36 -3.90
N TRP A 98 23.58 -6.30 -4.67
CA TRP A 98 22.38 -6.18 -5.50
C TRP A 98 22.24 -7.32 -6.51
N ASP A 99 23.35 -7.67 -7.17
CA ASP A 99 23.33 -8.66 -8.26
C ASP A 99 23.32 -10.11 -7.77
N GLN A 100 23.92 -10.37 -6.61
CA GLN A 100 24.14 -11.73 -6.11
C GLN A 100 23.16 -12.16 -5.02
N SER A 101 22.50 -11.21 -4.36
CA SER A 101 21.64 -11.52 -3.22
C SER A 101 20.27 -12.03 -3.65
N SER A 102 19.89 -13.22 -3.17
CA SER A 102 18.53 -13.73 -3.30
C SER A 102 17.48 -12.83 -2.63
N TYR A 103 17.89 -12.06 -1.61
CA TYR A 103 17.02 -11.11 -0.94
C TYR A 103 16.62 -9.97 -1.89
N CYS A 104 17.57 -9.36 -2.61
CA CYS A 104 17.29 -8.28 -3.55
C CYS A 104 16.36 -8.75 -4.68
N GLN A 105 16.54 -9.96 -5.18
CA GLN A 105 15.66 -10.55 -6.19
C GLN A 105 14.23 -10.78 -5.65
N ARG A 106 14.09 -11.28 -4.43
CA ARG A 106 12.78 -11.46 -3.78
C ARG A 106 12.10 -10.11 -3.50
N TRP A 107 12.87 -9.13 -3.05
CA TRP A 107 12.39 -7.77 -2.83
C TRP A 107 11.85 -7.15 -4.14
N GLN A 108 12.60 -7.26 -5.24
CA GLN A 108 12.16 -6.76 -6.55
C GLN A 108 10.92 -7.50 -7.06
N THR A 109 10.85 -8.82 -6.88
CA THR A 109 9.67 -9.62 -7.23
C THR A 109 8.45 -9.16 -6.44
N HIS A 110 8.59 -8.94 -5.13
CA HIS A 110 7.50 -8.46 -4.29
C HIS A 110 7.03 -7.05 -4.70
N LEU A 111 7.95 -6.13 -4.99
CA LEU A 111 7.58 -4.80 -5.51
C LEU A 111 6.80 -4.89 -6.83
N THR A 112 7.16 -5.84 -7.69
CA THR A 112 6.43 -6.10 -8.94
C THR A 112 5.00 -6.60 -8.66
N LEU A 113 4.83 -7.50 -7.70
CA LEU A 113 3.52 -8.01 -7.26
C LEU A 113 2.66 -6.95 -6.55
N GLN A 114 3.28 -5.95 -5.93
CA GLN A 114 2.54 -4.85 -5.29
C GLN A 114 1.90 -3.89 -6.31
N LYS A 115 2.54 -3.68 -7.46
CA LYS A 115 2.09 -2.68 -8.45
C LYS A 115 0.62 -2.83 -8.83
N PRO A 116 0.12 -4.01 -9.23
CA PRO A 116 -1.28 -4.17 -9.61
C PRO A 116 -2.26 -3.88 -8.48
N THR A 117 -1.86 -4.15 -7.24
CA THR A 117 -2.67 -3.92 -6.05
C THR A 117 -2.67 -2.44 -5.65
N MET A 118 -1.48 -1.86 -5.48
CA MET A 118 -1.33 -0.49 -4.94
C MET A 118 -1.57 0.59 -6.00
N GLN A 119 -1.36 0.31 -7.27
CA GLN A 119 -1.67 1.24 -8.38
C GLN A 119 -3.12 1.15 -8.86
N GLY A 120 -3.85 0.10 -8.43
CA GLY A 120 -5.27 -0.07 -8.70
C GLY A 120 -6.14 0.38 -7.54
N TYR A 121 -7.36 -0.14 -7.49
CA TYR A 121 -8.35 0.17 -6.44
C TYR A 121 -7.91 -0.23 -5.02
N GLY A 122 -6.95 -1.16 -4.88
CA GLY A 122 -6.37 -1.49 -3.58
C GLY A 122 -5.66 -0.29 -2.94
N GLY A 123 -4.93 0.49 -3.73
CA GLY A 123 -4.33 1.74 -3.28
C GLY A 123 -5.36 2.80 -2.90
N TYR A 124 -6.43 2.92 -3.67
CA TYR A 124 -7.54 3.81 -3.36
C TYR A 124 -8.22 3.45 -2.04
N ILE A 125 -8.50 2.17 -1.80
CA ILE A 125 -9.08 1.72 -0.52
C ILE A 125 -8.11 1.96 0.64
N PHE A 126 -6.81 1.70 0.46
CA PHE A 126 -5.83 2.01 1.49
C PHE A 126 -5.82 3.51 1.82
N HIS A 127 -5.92 4.37 0.81
CA HIS A 127 -6.07 5.81 1.02
C HIS A 127 -7.33 6.16 1.82
N ASN A 128 -8.47 5.53 1.55
CA ASN A 128 -9.71 5.73 2.30
C ASN A 128 -9.63 5.19 3.75
N LEU A 129 -8.76 4.21 4.01
CA LEU A 129 -8.47 3.72 5.36
C LEU A 129 -7.50 4.63 6.13
N SER A 130 -6.85 5.56 5.45
CA SER A 130 -5.90 6.50 6.01
C SER A 130 -6.50 7.30 7.16
N GLY A 131 -5.72 7.58 8.19
CA GLY A 131 -6.20 8.23 9.42
C GLY A 131 -7.07 7.35 10.32
N THR A 132 -7.32 6.10 9.94
CA THR A 132 -8.10 5.15 10.74
C THR A 132 -7.22 4.07 11.36
N VAL A 133 -7.75 3.39 12.38
CA VAL A 133 -7.10 2.22 13.00
C VAL A 133 -6.83 1.10 11.99
N PHE A 134 -7.61 1.00 10.92
CA PHE A 134 -7.44 -0.04 9.90
C PHE A 134 -6.13 0.12 9.11
N ALA A 135 -5.70 1.36 8.82
CA ALA A 135 -4.40 1.61 8.21
C ALA A 135 -3.26 1.14 9.13
N VAL A 136 -3.36 1.42 10.43
CA VAL A 136 -2.40 0.95 11.44
C VAL A 136 -2.37 -0.58 11.50
N TRP A 137 -3.52 -1.24 11.50
CA TRP A 137 -3.59 -2.71 11.48
C TRP A 137 -2.98 -3.31 10.22
N PHE A 138 -3.22 -2.71 9.06
CA PHE A 138 -2.62 -3.13 7.81
C PHE A 138 -1.08 -3.04 7.84
N LEU A 139 -0.54 -1.92 8.32
CA LEU A 139 0.91 -1.74 8.45
C LEU A 139 1.53 -2.69 9.49
N ARG A 140 0.83 -2.94 10.61
CA ARG A 140 1.24 -3.96 11.59
C ARG A 140 1.22 -5.37 10.98
N ALA A 141 0.22 -5.70 10.16
CA ALA A 141 0.15 -6.98 9.46
C ALA A 141 1.30 -7.17 8.45
N LEU A 142 1.81 -6.08 7.88
CA LEU A 142 3.02 -6.07 7.06
C LEU A 142 4.32 -6.14 7.89
N GLY A 143 4.24 -6.03 9.21
CA GLY A 143 5.36 -6.23 10.14
C GLY A 143 5.85 -4.99 10.87
N ALA A 144 5.28 -3.81 10.63
CA ALA A 144 5.61 -2.59 11.35
C ALA A 144 5.24 -2.73 12.85
N ARG A 145 6.07 -2.15 13.70
CA ARG A 145 5.78 -1.99 15.12
C ARG A 145 5.27 -0.58 15.35
N ILE A 146 3.99 -0.43 15.61
CA ILE A 146 3.33 0.86 15.80
C ILE A 146 2.66 0.85 17.17
N GLY A 147 2.88 1.88 17.94
CA GLY A 147 2.32 2.07 19.26
C GLY A 147 0.82 2.39 19.25
N LYS A 148 0.30 2.88 20.36
CA LYS A 148 -1.12 3.23 20.51
C LYS A 148 -1.37 4.66 20.05
N ASP A 149 -2.62 4.94 19.71
CA ASP A 149 -3.13 6.28 19.39
C ASP A 149 -2.32 7.00 18.29
N CYS A 150 -1.86 6.23 17.29
CA CYS A 150 -1.14 6.75 16.14
C CYS A 150 -2.09 7.12 15.01
N ALA A 151 -1.92 8.32 14.46
CA ALA A 151 -2.64 8.82 13.29
C ALA A 151 -1.73 8.79 12.05
N ILE A 152 -2.05 7.93 11.09
CA ILE A 152 -1.28 7.79 9.85
C ILE A 152 -2.15 8.24 8.69
N TRP A 153 -1.86 9.42 8.16
CA TRP A 153 -2.56 9.99 7.03
C TRP A 153 -1.74 9.78 5.76
N ALA A 154 -2.38 9.15 4.79
CA ALA A 154 -1.90 9.13 3.43
C ALA A 154 -2.66 10.20 2.65
N GLY A 155 -2.05 11.33 2.38
CA GLY A 155 -2.67 12.40 1.58
C GLY A 155 -2.79 11.97 0.12
N GLY A 156 -3.72 12.27 -0.63
CA GLY A 156 -4.15 12.07 -2.00
C GLY A 156 -3.29 11.34 -3.05
N LYS A 157 -2.08 10.94 -2.76
CA LYS A 157 -1.23 10.06 -3.60
C LYS A 157 -0.47 9.15 -2.66
N PRO A 158 0.02 7.94 -3.11
CA PRO A 158 0.62 6.98 -2.19
C PRO A 158 1.73 7.64 -1.39
N SER A 159 1.33 8.18 -0.33
CA SER A 159 1.93 9.26 0.38
C SER A 159 2.81 8.73 1.47
N LEU A 160 2.40 7.74 2.24
CA LEU A 160 3.28 7.03 3.13
C LEU A 160 4.04 5.98 2.33
N THR A 161 5.20 6.33 1.82
CA THR A 161 6.12 5.35 1.25
C THR A 161 6.81 4.62 2.40
N LEU A 162 6.23 3.50 2.79
CA LEU A 162 6.78 2.57 3.77
C LEU A 162 7.15 1.27 3.07
N THR A 163 8.36 1.23 2.53
CA THR A 163 8.80 0.10 1.72
C THR A 163 9.17 -1.14 2.54
N GLU A 164 9.67 -0.93 3.76
CA GLU A 164 10.13 -1.97 4.68
C GLU A 164 9.45 -1.86 6.05
N PRO A 165 8.16 -2.23 6.16
CA PRO A 165 7.40 -2.06 7.41
C PRO A 165 8.03 -2.74 8.62
N ASP A 166 8.61 -3.91 8.45
CA ASP A 166 9.23 -4.68 9.54
C ASP A 166 10.51 -4.06 10.12
N LEU A 167 11.08 -3.06 9.46
CA LEU A 167 12.22 -2.30 9.97
C LEU A 167 11.82 -0.99 10.64
N VAL A 168 10.52 -0.67 10.67
CA VAL A 168 10.03 0.58 11.25
C VAL A 168 9.38 0.32 12.60
N THR A 169 9.79 1.11 13.58
CA THR A 169 9.19 1.14 14.92
C THR A 169 8.70 2.55 15.20
N MET A 170 7.43 2.69 15.52
CA MET A 170 6.79 3.94 15.93
C MET A 170 6.29 3.78 17.36
N GLY A 171 6.50 4.77 18.17
CA GLY A 171 6.00 4.85 19.54
C GLY A 171 4.51 5.16 19.64
N ASP A 172 4.07 5.57 20.80
CA ASP A 172 2.69 5.96 21.06
C ASP A 172 2.44 7.42 20.62
N ASN A 173 1.21 7.75 20.28
CA ASN A 173 0.77 9.12 19.91
C ASN A 173 1.55 9.74 18.72
N VAL A 174 1.98 8.92 17.76
CA VAL A 174 2.71 9.39 16.58
C VAL A 174 1.71 9.85 15.52
N SER A 175 1.98 11.04 14.96
CA SER A 175 1.21 11.63 13.86
C SER A 175 2.05 11.70 12.59
N ILE A 176 1.57 11.08 11.52
CA ILE A 176 2.26 11.03 10.23
C ILE A 176 1.32 11.52 9.14
N ASP A 177 1.69 12.62 8.49
CA ASP A 177 1.07 13.10 7.27
C ASP A 177 1.77 12.47 6.04
N ASP A 178 1.47 12.94 4.85
CA ASP A 178 2.05 12.53 3.57
C ASP A 178 3.59 12.60 3.55
N CYS A 179 4.26 11.59 4.05
CA CYS A 179 5.71 11.56 4.20
C CYS A 179 6.35 10.26 3.67
N SER A 180 7.67 10.21 3.63
CA SER A 180 8.43 9.02 3.21
C SER A 180 9.28 8.48 4.37
N VAL A 181 9.11 7.20 4.68
CA VAL A 181 9.89 6.47 5.69
C VAL A 181 10.57 5.30 4.98
N VAL A 182 11.86 5.47 4.65
CA VAL A 182 12.60 4.58 3.75
C VAL A 182 13.77 3.93 4.48
N ALA A 183 13.66 2.63 4.75
CA ALA A 183 14.67 1.89 5.50
C ALA A 183 15.83 1.37 4.64
N HIS A 184 15.75 1.46 3.32
CA HIS A 184 16.80 0.99 2.43
C HIS A 184 17.64 2.11 1.81
N ILE A 185 18.88 1.77 1.47
CA ILE A 185 19.75 2.56 0.58
C ILE A 185 20.27 1.63 -0.50
N ASN A 186 20.11 2.04 -1.76
CA ASN A 186 20.74 1.39 -2.88
C ASN A 186 21.85 2.30 -3.43
N SER A 187 23.10 1.92 -3.24
CA SER A 187 24.27 2.71 -3.65
C SER A 187 25.41 1.81 -4.07
N ARG A 188 26.02 2.12 -5.21
CA ARG A 188 27.22 1.44 -5.73
C ARG A 188 27.11 -0.09 -5.77
N GLY A 189 25.95 -0.62 -6.20
CA GLY A 189 25.70 -2.06 -6.27
C GLY A 189 25.45 -2.73 -4.91
N GLN A 190 25.40 -1.98 -3.82
CA GLN A 190 25.04 -2.47 -2.50
C GLN A 190 23.62 -2.00 -2.11
N PHE A 191 22.86 -2.92 -1.60
CA PHE A 191 21.53 -2.68 -1.02
C PHE A 191 21.63 -2.86 0.49
N SER A 192 21.52 -1.78 1.25
CA SER A 192 21.59 -1.81 2.70
C SER A 192 20.23 -1.53 3.33
N LEU A 193 19.94 -2.23 4.41
CA LEU A 193 18.73 -2.11 5.22
C LEU A 193 19.11 -1.73 6.63
N ASN A 194 18.53 -0.64 7.15
CA ASN A 194 18.70 -0.22 8.54
C ASN A 194 17.34 0.08 9.16
N ARG A 195 17.23 -0.08 10.46
CA ARG A 195 16.00 0.24 11.18
C ARG A 195 15.76 1.72 11.24
N LEU A 196 14.48 2.04 11.31
CA LEU A 196 13.98 3.38 11.54
C LEU A 196 13.18 3.38 12.85
N ARG A 197 13.39 4.41 13.65
CA ARG A 197 12.67 4.59 14.90
C ARG A 197 12.04 5.98 14.92
N ILE A 198 10.78 6.02 15.31
CA ILE A 198 10.02 7.24 15.57
C ILE A 198 9.55 7.13 17.01
N GLY A 199 10.01 8.02 17.87
CA GLY A 199 9.70 8.05 19.29
C GLY A 199 8.25 8.43 19.58
N ASP A 200 7.88 8.41 20.86
CA ASP A 200 6.53 8.75 21.30
C ASP A 200 6.21 10.23 21.03
N GLY A 201 4.98 10.52 20.62
CA GLY A 201 4.51 11.88 20.42
C GLY A 201 5.18 12.65 19.28
N CYS A 202 5.88 11.96 18.40
CA CYS A 202 6.50 12.57 17.23
C CYS A 202 5.48 12.92 16.17
N ALA A 203 5.77 14.00 15.42
CA ALA A 203 4.98 14.41 14.26
C ALA A 203 5.85 14.54 13.01
N MET A 204 5.37 14.00 11.89
CA MET A 204 5.98 14.16 10.57
C MET A 204 4.96 14.83 9.64
N ARG A 205 5.31 16.01 9.14
CA ARG A 205 4.45 16.81 8.26
C ARG A 205 4.69 16.46 6.79
N THR A 206 3.75 16.87 5.97
CA THR A 206 3.70 16.58 4.53
C THR A 206 5.04 16.76 3.81
N GLY A 207 5.43 15.78 3.02
CA GLY A 207 6.65 15.80 2.24
C GLY A 207 7.94 15.58 3.04
N SER A 208 7.87 15.44 4.37
CA SER A 208 9.05 15.12 5.18
C SER A 208 9.56 13.70 4.89
N ARG A 209 10.84 13.48 5.11
CA ARG A 209 11.50 12.21 4.80
C ARG A 209 12.41 11.77 5.93
N LEU A 210 12.26 10.51 6.34
CA LEU A 210 13.15 9.84 7.26
C LEU A 210 13.91 8.75 6.50
N LEU A 211 15.24 8.91 6.39
CA LEU A 211 16.08 8.01 5.62
C LEU A 211 16.68 6.89 6.48
N SER A 212 17.17 5.88 5.81
CA SER A 212 17.66 4.61 6.35
C SER A 212 18.57 4.77 7.56
N GLY A 213 18.20 4.18 8.68
CA GLY A 213 18.95 4.24 9.94
C GLY A 213 18.74 5.50 10.77
N ALA A 214 17.90 6.44 10.30
CA ALA A 214 17.59 7.63 11.07
C ALA A 214 16.61 7.32 12.22
N SER A 215 16.66 8.13 13.26
CA SER A 215 15.77 8.02 14.41
C SER A 215 15.21 9.39 14.79
N MET A 216 13.94 9.42 15.15
CA MET A 216 13.32 10.56 15.79
C MET A 216 13.17 10.27 17.29
N GLU A 217 13.80 11.08 18.12
CA GLU A 217 13.58 11.01 19.56
C GLU A 217 12.21 11.59 19.95
N SER A 218 11.71 11.21 21.12
CA SER A 218 10.34 11.49 21.54
C SER A 218 10.01 12.99 21.52
N GLN A 219 8.76 13.31 21.14
CA GLN A 219 8.22 14.66 21.05
C GLN A 219 8.90 15.57 20.00
N SER A 220 9.69 15.01 19.10
CA SER A 220 10.27 15.77 17.99
C SER A 220 9.29 15.93 16.81
N MET A 221 9.45 16.99 16.05
CA MET A 221 8.61 17.30 14.91
C MET A 221 9.44 17.60 13.66
N LEU A 222 9.06 17.00 12.54
CA LEU A 222 9.55 17.38 11.22
C LEU A 222 8.51 18.22 10.50
N LEU A 223 8.86 19.44 10.16
CA LEU A 223 8.03 20.33 9.36
C LEU A 223 7.97 19.84 7.90
N GLU A 224 7.17 20.54 7.10
CA GLU A 224 6.97 20.21 5.69
C GLU A 224 8.29 20.15 4.93
N HIS A 225 8.43 19.12 4.08
CA HIS A 225 9.60 18.90 3.22
C HIS A 225 10.95 18.77 3.96
N THR A 226 10.93 18.50 5.26
CA THR A 226 12.15 18.27 6.05
C THR A 226 12.76 16.92 5.74
N LEU A 227 14.08 16.87 5.59
CA LEU A 227 14.84 15.64 5.40
C LEU A 227 15.69 15.37 6.65
N VAL A 228 15.54 14.17 7.22
CA VAL A 228 16.48 13.61 8.18
C VAL A 228 17.35 12.59 7.45
N ALA A 229 18.65 12.86 7.37
CA ALA A 229 19.57 12.07 6.60
C ALA A 229 19.83 10.70 7.25
N SER A 230 20.49 9.81 6.49
CA SER A 230 20.73 8.44 6.93
C SER A 230 21.62 8.39 8.16
N GLY A 231 21.12 7.71 9.21
CA GLY A 231 21.82 7.56 10.47
C GLY A 231 21.76 8.76 11.41
N GLU A 232 21.07 9.84 11.03
CA GLU A 232 20.85 10.97 11.92
C GLU A 232 19.82 10.66 13.01
N ILE A 233 20.00 11.31 14.15
CA ILE A 233 19.11 11.21 15.31
C ILE A 233 18.65 12.63 15.66
N THR A 234 17.33 12.85 15.67
CA THR A 234 16.79 14.13 16.12
C THR A 234 16.83 14.23 17.64
N GLU A 235 16.89 15.44 18.16
CA GLU A 235 16.77 15.68 19.60
C GLU A 235 15.31 15.63 20.05
N SER A 236 15.10 15.22 21.31
CA SER A 236 13.77 15.23 21.91
C SER A 236 13.24 16.67 22.03
N TRP A 237 11.95 16.86 21.81
CA TRP A 237 11.27 18.16 21.90
C TRP A 237 11.73 19.18 20.85
N ALA A 238 12.51 18.78 19.86
CA ALA A 238 13.02 19.67 18.83
C ALA A 238 12.11 19.69 17.60
N VAL A 239 12.10 20.84 16.93
CA VAL A 239 11.40 21.04 15.65
C VAL A 239 12.42 21.27 14.57
N TYR A 240 12.35 20.44 13.53
CA TYR A 240 13.27 20.49 12.40
C TYR A 240 12.56 20.99 11.15
N GLY A 241 13.22 21.85 10.39
CA GLY A 241 12.69 22.38 9.13
C GLY A 241 13.79 22.50 8.07
N GLY A 242 13.43 22.14 6.83
CA GLY A 242 14.29 22.29 5.66
C GLY A 242 15.13 21.07 5.29
N TRP A 243 16.05 21.28 4.36
CA TRP A 243 17.03 20.28 3.92
C TRP A 243 18.34 20.54 4.65
N PRO A 244 19.07 19.48 5.06
CA PRO A 244 20.39 19.65 5.67
C PRO A 244 21.41 20.22 4.70
#